data_849144f207f47cd5fe97e799c55d8167
#
_entry.id   849144f207f47cd5fe97e799c55d8167
#
_cell.length_a   1.000
_cell.length_b   1.000
_cell.length_c   1.000
_cell.angle_alpha   90.00
_cell.angle_beta   90.00
_cell.angle_gamma   90.00
#
_symmetry.space_group_name_H-M   'P 1'
#
loop_
_entity.id
_entity.type
_entity.pdbx_description
1 polymer ?
#
loop_
_entity_poly.entity_id
_entity_poly.type
_entity_poly.pdbx_seq_one_letter_code
_entity_poly.pdbx_strand_id
1 'polypeptide(L)'
;MDGIHDLGGKEGYGPVPVQSGDAPFAHDWERRMWGLAREALVPSITIDWFRHGLELMVPGDYLTYSYFQKWATNYLMIFADDGIATLDEIAAGHVAQPAPPAAPKTTAQIVEQVRAGCTDFSTPADTAARFGVGDTVRTLPHGTAPHTRLPAYARDRSGTVIAHHGAHLLPDEGAKGRHVGQHLYTVSFTARELWGADAHPADTVTLELWESYLVPA
;
A
#
# COMPACT_ATOMS: atom_id res chain seq x y z
N MET A 1 6.06 -9.96 -0.01
CA MET A 1 6.21 -10.71 1.27
C MET A 1 4.92 -11.45 1.56
N ASP A 2 5.01 -12.69 2.01
CA ASP A 2 3.85 -13.44 2.46
C ASP A 2 3.55 -13.08 3.92
N GLY A 3 2.33 -12.60 4.17
CA GLY A 3 1.96 -12.14 5.50
C GLY A 3 0.46 -12.11 5.71
N ILE A 4 0.06 -11.84 6.95
CA ILE A 4 -1.35 -11.80 7.36
C ILE A 4 -2.12 -10.66 6.69
N HIS A 5 -1.43 -9.65 6.16
CA HIS A 5 -2.03 -8.53 5.43
C HIS A 5 -2.58 -8.93 4.05
N ASP A 6 -2.10 -10.04 3.48
CA ASP A 6 -2.52 -10.53 2.16
C ASP A 6 -3.78 -11.41 2.30
N LEU A 7 -4.91 -10.75 2.52
CA LEU A 7 -6.20 -11.38 2.82
C LEU A 7 -7.09 -11.58 1.59
N GLY A 8 -6.68 -11.06 0.42
CA GLY A 8 -7.44 -11.18 -0.81
C GLY A 8 -7.75 -12.63 -1.17
N GLY A 9 -9.00 -12.93 -1.50
CA GLY A 9 -9.46 -14.27 -1.84
C GLY A 9 -9.57 -15.25 -0.68
N LYS A 10 -9.39 -14.82 0.58
CA LYS A 10 -9.56 -15.65 1.77
C LYS A 10 -10.95 -15.48 2.36
N GLU A 11 -11.57 -16.57 2.74
CA GLU A 11 -12.88 -16.62 3.40
C GLU A 11 -12.74 -16.71 4.92
N GLY A 12 -13.87 -16.61 5.65
CA GLY A 12 -13.93 -16.85 7.09
C GLY A 12 -13.91 -15.60 7.96
N TYR A 13 -13.87 -14.40 7.36
CA TYR A 13 -13.89 -13.12 8.10
C TYR A 13 -15.30 -12.59 8.37
N GLY A 14 -16.35 -13.29 7.92
CA GLY A 14 -17.73 -12.87 8.07
C GLY A 14 -18.13 -11.69 7.17
N PRO A 15 -19.33 -11.15 7.35
CA PRO A 15 -19.79 -10.00 6.57
C PRO A 15 -19.03 -8.73 6.95
N VAL A 16 -18.85 -7.85 5.97
CA VAL A 16 -18.27 -6.53 6.23
C VAL A 16 -19.19 -5.74 7.18
N PRO A 17 -18.71 -5.32 8.36
CA PRO A 17 -19.52 -4.53 9.27
C PRO A 17 -19.78 -3.15 8.66
N VAL A 18 -21.06 -2.89 8.34
CA VAL A 18 -21.49 -1.57 7.87
C VAL A 18 -21.79 -0.71 9.10
N GLN A 19 -20.95 0.26 9.38
CA GLN A 19 -21.22 1.23 10.44
C GLN A 19 -22.25 2.24 9.93
N SER A 20 -23.38 2.32 10.63
CA SER A 20 -24.38 3.36 10.39
C SER A 20 -23.97 4.64 11.13
N GLY A 21 -23.19 5.49 10.51
CA GLY A 21 -22.82 6.77 11.09
C GLY A 21 -22.14 7.68 10.10
N ASP A 22 -22.58 8.92 10.03
CA ASP A 22 -21.99 9.96 9.17
C ASP A 22 -20.67 10.51 9.72
N ALA A 23 -20.24 10.06 10.91
CA ALA A 23 -19.00 10.55 11.54
C ALA A 23 -17.79 9.85 10.92
N PRO A 24 -16.86 10.59 10.26
CA PRO A 24 -15.67 10.01 9.63
C PRO A 24 -14.66 9.46 10.65
N PHE A 25 -14.81 9.80 11.92
CA PHE A 25 -13.94 9.36 13.02
C PHE A 25 -14.81 8.87 14.18
N ALA A 26 -14.51 7.70 14.73
CA ALA A 26 -15.19 7.15 15.88
C ALA A 26 -14.76 7.83 17.20
N HIS A 27 -13.52 8.33 17.25
CA HIS A 27 -12.92 8.95 18.43
C HIS A 27 -12.09 10.19 18.06
N ASP A 28 -11.96 11.13 19.00
CA ASP A 28 -11.21 12.37 18.79
C ASP A 28 -9.72 12.16 18.51
N TRP A 29 -9.12 11.10 19.05
CA TRP A 29 -7.73 10.77 18.77
C TRP A 29 -7.49 10.35 17.30
N GLU A 30 -8.47 9.76 16.64
CA GLU A 30 -8.40 9.38 15.22
C GLU A 30 -8.31 10.62 14.32
N ARG A 31 -9.04 11.68 14.68
CA ARG A 31 -8.95 12.99 14.02
C ARG A 31 -7.56 13.59 14.15
N ARG A 32 -6.95 13.48 15.36
CA ARG A 32 -5.56 13.93 15.57
C ARG A 32 -4.57 13.11 14.76
N MET A 33 -4.75 11.78 14.73
CA MET A 33 -3.92 10.89 13.90
C MET A 33 -4.01 11.25 12.42
N TRP A 34 -5.22 11.53 11.92
CA TRP A 34 -5.42 11.99 10.55
C TRP A 34 -4.70 13.32 10.28
N GLY A 35 -4.82 14.28 11.19
CA GLY A 35 -4.13 15.57 11.09
C GLY A 35 -2.61 15.39 11.04
N LEU A 36 -2.05 14.57 11.94
CA LEU A 36 -0.63 14.24 11.97
C LEU A 36 -0.15 13.67 10.62
N ALA A 37 -0.92 12.75 10.04
CA ALA A 37 -0.60 12.14 8.76
C ALA A 37 -0.60 13.15 7.59
N ARG A 38 -1.34 14.25 7.70
CA ARG A 38 -1.38 15.31 6.66
C ARG A 38 -0.26 16.34 6.79
N GLU A 39 0.39 16.42 7.94
CA GLU A 39 1.50 17.36 8.16
C GLU A 39 2.81 16.97 7.44
N ALA A 40 2.88 15.78 6.87
CA ALA A 40 4.08 15.27 6.19
C ALA A 40 5.34 15.38 7.08
N LEU A 41 5.23 14.90 8.33
CA LEU A 41 6.30 14.99 9.34
C LEU A 41 7.56 14.20 8.97
N VAL A 42 7.43 13.23 8.08
CA VAL A 42 8.54 12.41 7.57
C VAL A 42 8.56 12.51 6.04
N PRO A 43 9.18 13.59 5.49
CA PRO A 43 9.19 13.81 4.04
C PRO A 43 9.96 12.74 3.25
N SER A 44 10.88 12.04 3.91
CA SER A 44 11.70 10.96 3.32
C SER A 44 10.91 9.68 3.07
N ILE A 45 9.75 9.51 3.71
CA ILE A 45 9.00 8.26 3.60
C ILE A 45 8.23 8.16 2.29
N THR A 46 8.41 7.04 1.59
CA THR A 46 7.60 6.71 0.42
C THR A 46 6.27 6.10 0.85
N ILE A 47 5.26 6.16 -0.04
CA ILE A 47 3.98 5.46 0.21
C ILE A 47 4.18 3.95 0.32
N ASP A 48 5.17 3.40 -0.36
CA ASP A 48 5.46 1.97 -0.34
C ASP A 48 6.15 1.55 0.96
N TRP A 49 7.03 2.40 1.51
CA TRP A 49 7.56 2.21 2.85
C TRP A 49 6.45 2.25 3.91
N PHE A 50 5.53 3.22 3.79
CA PHE A 50 4.37 3.30 4.68
C PHE A 50 3.51 2.03 4.63
N ARG A 51 3.25 1.48 3.44
CA ARG A 51 2.52 0.22 3.27
C ARG A 51 3.29 -0.96 3.83
N HIS A 52 4.59 -1.02 3.55
CA HIS A 52 5.45 -2.07 4.07
C HIS A 52 5.50 -2.08 5.59
N GLY A 53 5.53 -0.93 6.22
CA GLY A 53 5.45 -0.82 7.69
C GLY A 53 4.17 -1.47 8.27
N LEU A 54 3.02 -1.29 7.61
CA LEU A 54 1.79 -1.99 8.00
C LEU A 54 1.91 -3.52 7.86
N GLU A 55 2.65 -4.00 6.86
CA GLU A 55 2.88 -5.43 6.62
C GLU A 55 3.76 -6.08 7.69
N LEU A 56 4.58 -5.28 8.38
CA LEU A 56 5.48 -5.72 9.45
C LEU A 56 4.78 -5.82 10.82
N MET A 57 3.55 -5.36 10.94
CA MET A 57 2.81 -5.45 12.20
C MET A 57 2.65 -6.89 12.68
N VAL A 58 2.64 -7.05 14.00
CA VAL A 58 2.32 -8.35 14.62
C VAL A 58 0.97 -8.84 14.10
N PRO A 59 0.84 -10.10 13.63
CA PRO A 59 -0.37 -10.60 13.00
C PRO A 59 -1.66 -10.41 13.81
N GLY A 60 -1.59 -10.60 15.13
CA GLY A 60 -2.74 -10.39 16.02
C GLY A 60 -3.21 -8.94 16.01
N ASP A 61 -2.29 -7.99 16.09
CA ASP A 61 -2.58 -6.55 16.05
C ASP A 61 -3.13 -6.14 14.68
N TYR A 62 -2.53 -6.65 13.62
CA TYR A 62 -3.02 -6.37 12.26
C TYR A 62 -4.48 -6.79 12.06
N LEU A 63 -4.90 -7.93 12.61
CA LEU A 63 -6.28 -8.43 12.46
C LEU A 63 -7.27 -7.75 13.39
N THR A 64 -6.85 -7.27 14.57
CA THR A 64 -7.74 -6.76 15.61
C THR A 64 -7.81 -5.24 15.70
N TYR A 65 -6.72 -4.55 15.29
CA TYR A 65 -6.67 -3.10 15.36
C TYR A 65 -7.63 -2.43 14.38
N SER A 66 -8.23 -1.34 14.82
CA SER A 66 -8.97 -0.44 13.94
C SER A 66 -8.05 0.21 12.89
N TYR A 67 -8.63 0.82 11.87
CA TYR A 67 -7.89 1.50 10.80
C TYR A 67 -6.86 2.51 11.36
N PHE A 68 -7.29 3.39 12.26
CA PHE A 68 -6.41 4.40 12.83
C PHE A 68 -5.43 3.86 13.88
N GLN A 69 -5.75 2.77 14.56
CA GLN A 69 -4.77 2.08 15.41
C GLN A 69 -3.60 1.53 14.59
N LYS A 70 -3.88 0.92 13.43
CA LYS A 70 -2.83 0.49 12.49
C LYS A 70 -1.98 1.67 12.03
N TRP A 71 -2.60 2.79 11.70
CA TRP A 71 -1.87 4.00 11.31
C TRP A 71 -0.99 4.52 12.44
N ALA A 72 -1.52 4.64 13.66
CA ALA A 72 -0.76 5.10 14.81
C ALA A 72 0.46 4.23 15.08
N THR A 73 0.29 2.90 15.08
CA THR A 73 1.40 1.96 15.26
C THR A 73 2.45 2.13 14.17
N ASN A 74 2.03 2.23 12.91
CA ASN A 74 2.94 2.42 11.77
C ASN A 74 3.71 3.74 11.88
N TYR A 75 3.04 4.84 12.26
CA TYR A 75 3.71 6.13 12.46
C TYR A 75 4.72 6.10 13.60
N LEU A 76 4.45 5.37 14.69
CA LEU A 76 5.44 5.19 15.76
C LEU A 76 6.70 4.46 15.26
N MET A 77 6.53 3.43 14.43
CA MET A 77 7.68 2.75 13.80
C MET A 77 8.46 3.70 12.89
N ILE A 78 7.75 4.47 12.06
CA ILE A 78 8.34 5.46 11.15
C ILE A 78 9.11 6.52 11.94
N PHE A 79 8.55 7.05 13.03
CA PHE A 79 9.21 8.06 13.86
C PHE A 79 10.48 7.52 14.53
N ALA A 80 10.47 6.25 14.95
CA ALA A 80 11.65 5.62 15.49
C ALA A 80 12.73 5.40 14.43
N ASP A 81 12.33 4.97 13.23
CA ASP A 81 13.24 4.70 12.11
C ASP A 81 13.88 5.99 11.57
N ASP A 82 13.12 7.08 11.50
CA ASP A 82 13.60 8.40 11.04
C ASP A 82 14.24 9.26 12.16
N GLY A 83 14.31 8.73 13.39
CA GLY A 83 14.93 9.41 14.52
C GLY A 83 14.15 10.59 15.10
N ILE A 84 12.86 10.70 14.80
CA ILE A 84 11.97 11.73 15.34
C ILE A 84 11.64 11.44 16.80
N ALA A 85 11.53 10.18 17.17
CA ALA A 85 11.31 9.72 18.53
C ALA A 85 12.15 8.47 18.82
N THR A 86 12.63 8.36 20.04
CA THR A 86 13.30 7.14 20.52
C THR A 86 12.28 6.11 21.01
N LEU A 87 12.70 4.84 21.07
CA LEU A 87 11.84 3.78 21.63
C LEU A 87 11.46 4.05 23.09
N ASP A 88 12.38 4.65 23.87
CA ASP A 88 12.13 5.01 25.28
C ASP A 88 11.07 6.10 25.39
N GLU A 89 11.10 7.12 24.53
CA GLU A 89 10.09 8.16 24.49
C GLU A 89 8.73 7.62 24.05
N ILE A 90 8.71 6.72 23.08
CA ILE A 90 7.49 6.03 22.64
C ILE A 90 6.90 5.21 23.79
N ALA A 91 7.72 4.44 24.50
CA ALA A 91 7.30 3.65 25.66
C ALA A 91 6.82 4.51 26.83
N ALA A 92 7.48 5.64 27.05
CA ALA A 92 7.11 6.60 28.12
C ALA A 92 5.86 7.43 27.77
N GLY A 93 5.51 7.52 26.47
CA GLY A 93 4.38 8.35 25.99
C GLY A 93 4.65 9.85 26.05
N HIS A 94 5.89 10.27 26.17
CA HIS A 94 6.30 11.69 26.16
C HIS A 94 7.72 11.85 25.65
N VAL A 95 8.00 12.99 25.03
CA VAL A 95 9.34 13.35 24.57
C VAL A 95 10.22 13.85 25.73
N ALA A 96 11.50 13.49 25.71
CA ALA A 96 12.45 13.92 26.74
C ALA A 96 12.80 15.42 26.62
N GLN A 97 12.89 15.92 25.39
CA GLN A 97 13.14 17.32 25.08
C GLN A 97 12.14 17.80 24.02
N PRO A 98 11.03 18.43 24.42
CA PRO A 98 10.06 18.91 23.45
C PRO A 98 10.67 19.99 22.56
N ALA A 99 10.51 19.83 21.25
CA ALA A 99 10.86 20.87 20.28
C ALA A 99 10.00 22.11 20.51
N PRO A 100 10.48 23.33 20.20
CA PRO A 100 9.65 24.51 20.18
C PRO A 100 8.43 24.28 19.32
N PRO A 101 7.21 24.72 19.76
CA PRO A 101 6.01 24.53 18.97
C PRO A 101 6.15 25.27 17.63
N ALA A 102 6.03 24.54 16.53
CA ALA A 102 5.90 25.11 15.21
C ALA A 102 4.53 25.80 15.09
N ALA A 103 4.49 26.90 14.31
CA ALA A 103 3.20 27.53 14.02
C ALA A 103 2.31 26.52 13.26
N PRO A 104 1.06 26.26 13.73
CA PRO A 104 0.19 25.33 13.07
C PRO A 104 -0.17 25.84 11.65
N LYS A 105 -0.22 24.93 10.70
CA LYS A 105 -0.73 25.25 9.37
C LYS A 105 -2.23 25.59 9.43
N THR A 106 -2.64 26.56 8.64
CA THR A 106 -4.06 26.84 8.45
C THR A 106 -4.74 25.75 7.64
N THR A 107 -6.07 25.63 7.76
CA THR A 107 -6.84 24.70 6.90
C THR A 107 -6.59 24.92 5.41
N ALA A 108 -6.47 26.19 4.98
CA ALA A 108 -6.19 26.52 3.59
C ALA A 108 -4.82 25.99 3.12
N GLN A 109 -3.79 26.10 3.96
CA GLN A 109 -2.46 25.57 3.67
C GLN A 109 -2.46 24.04 3.60
N ILE A 110 -3.18 23.36 4.50
CA ILE A 110 -3.33 21.91 4.45
C ILE A 110 -4.06 21.47 3.18
N VAL A 111 -5.18 22.13 2.83
CA VAL A 111 -5.94 21.82 1.61
C VAL A 111 -5.06 22.01 0.37
N GLU A 112 -4.29 23.09 0.29
CA GLU A 112 -3.39 23.32 -0.82
C GLU A 112 -2.27 22.29 -0.89
N GLN A 113 -1.66 21.95 0.24
CA GLN A 113 -0.66 20.87 0.35
C GLN A 113 -1.20 19.52 -0.14
N VAL A 114 -2.42 19.17 0.27
CA VAL A 114 -3.06 17.92 -0.16
C VAL A 114 -3.37 17.93 -1.66
N ARG A 115 -3.81 19.07 -2.21
CA ARG A 115 -4.05 19.22 -3.65
C ARG A 115 -2.77 19.16 -4.48
N ALA A 116 -1.71 19.85 -4.01
CA ALA A 116 -0.40 19.81 -4.64
C ALA A 116 0.28 18.44 -4.52
N GLY A 117 -0.07 17.68 -3.50
CA GLY A 117 0.47 16.34 -3.23
C GLY A 117 -0.22 15.21 -4.02
N CYS A 118 -0.98 15.50 -5.08
CA CYS A 118 -1.34 14.52 -6.10
C CYS A 118 -0.06 14.07 -6.80
N THR A 119 0.59 13.06 -6.23
CA THR A 119 1.88 12.59 -6.70
C THR A 119 1.70 11.81 -7.99
N ASP A 120 2.33 12.30 -9.06
CA ASP A 120 2.52 11.51 -10.27
C ASP A 120 3.66 10.51 -10.00
N PHE A 121 3.34 9.22 -10.04
CA PHE A 121 4.30 8.14 -9.86
C PHE A 121 4.94 7.70 -11.19
N SER A 122 4.65 8.38 -12.29
CA SER A 122 5.30 8.13 -13.59
C SER A 122 6.80 8.38 -13.47
N THR A 123 7.58 7.42 -13.93
CA THR A 123 9.04 7.47 -13.87
C THR A 123 9.61 6.69 -15.05
N PRO A 124 10.60 7.22 -15.78
CA PRO A 124 11.18 6.51 -16.90
C PRO A 124 11.69 5.12 -16.50
N ALA A 125 11.45 4.13 -17.35
CA ALA A 125 12.10 2.82 -17.24
C ALA A 125 13.35 2.77 -18.14
N ASP A 126 14.36 2.04 -17.70
CA ASP A 126 15.62 1.86 -18.47
C ASP A 126 15.47 0.87 -19.63
N THR A 127 14.35 0.16 -19.69
CA THR A 127 14.09 -0.89 -20.69
C THR A 127 12.83 -0.60 -21.48
N ALA A 128 12.72 -1.17 -22.67
CA ALA A 128 11.49 -1.17 -23.44
C ALA A 128 10.46 -2.12 -22.80
N ALA A 129 9.18 -1.82 -23.00
CA ALA A 129 8.07 -2.65 -22.55
C ALA A 129 8.15 -4.04 -23.21
N ARG A 130 8.03 -5.10 -22.41
CA ARG A 130 8.10 -6.48 -22.88
C ARG A 130 6.78 -7.02 -23.39
N PHE A 131 5.67 -6.44 -22.92
CA PHE A 131 4.32 -6.92 -23.24
C PHE A 131 3.48 -5.83 -23.89
N GLY A 132 2.59 -6.26 -24.79
CA GLY A 132 1.59 -5.42 -25.44
C GLY A 132 0.17 -5.78 -25.02
N VAL A 133 -0.78 -4.90 -25.33
CA VAL A 133 -2.21 -5.19 -25.15
C VAL A 133 -2.60 -6.40 -26.00
N GLY A 134 -3.26 -7.37 -25.38
CA GLY A 134 -3.65 -8.64 -25.97
C GLY A 134 -2.71 -9.80 -25.65
N ASP A 135 -1.50 -9.53 -25.14
CA ASP A 135 -0.60 -10.60 -24.76
C ASP A 135 -1.13 -11.40 -23.56
N THR A 136 -0.94 -12.72 -23.62
CA THR A 136 -1.16 -13.61 -22.49
C THR A 136 0.09 -13.67 -21.64
N VAL A 137 -0.05 -13.39 -20.35
CA VAL A 137 1.02 -13.37 -19.37
C VAL A 137 0.71 -14.28 -18.20
N ARG A 138 1.75 -14.75 -17.53
CA ARG A 138 1.63 -15.49 -16.27
C ARG A 138 2.31 -14.70 -15.16
N THR A 139 1.67 -14.61 -14.02
CA THR A 139 2.26 -14.00 -12.83
C THR A 139 3.26 -14.93 -12.16
N LEU A 140 4.24 -14.35 -11.48
CA LEU A 140 5.21 -15.13 -10.71
C LEU A 140 4.52 -16.00 -9.63
N PRO A 141 5.07 -17.18 -9.31
CA PRO A 141 4.49 -18.08 -8.31
C PRO A 141 4.70 -17.60 -6.87
N HIS A 142 5.56 -16.63 -6.66
CA HIS A 142 5.87 -16.04 -5.35
C HIS A 142 6.12 -14.56 -5.48
N GLY A 143 5.86 -13.83 -4.41
CA GLY A 143 6.18 -12.41 -4.33
C GLY A 143 7.66 -12.19 -4.06
N THR A 144 8.14 -11.00 -4.39
CA THR A 144 9.47 -10.55 -4.01
C THR A 144 9.51 -10.17 -2.53
N ALA A 145 10.66 -10.37 -1.89
CA ALA A 145 10.91 -9.92 -0.53
C ALA A 145 11.67 -8.57 -0.57
N PRO A 146 11.44 -7.66 0.41
CA PRO A 146 10.52 -7.73 1.53
C PRO A 146 9.08 -7.30 1.20
N HIS A 147 8.87 -6.42 0.23
CA HIS A 147 7.58 -5.86 -0.17
C HIS A 147 7.22 -6.27 -1.60
N THR A 148 5.94 -6.51 -1.86
CA THR A 148 5.42 -6.76 -3.21
C THR A 148 3.96 -6.31 -3.32
N ARG A 149 3.56 -5.92 -4.54
CA ARG A 149 2.14 -5.64 -4.86
C ARG A 149 1.48 -6.76 -5.65
N LEU A 150 2.14 -7.92 -5.78
CA LEU A 150 1.54 -9.13 -6.36
C LEU A 150 0.82 -9.93 -5.25
N PRO A 151 -0.53 -9.87 -5.17
CA PRO A 151 -1.27 -10.55 -4.12
C PRO A 151 -1.24 -12.07 -4.31
N ALA A 152 -1.30 -12.82 -3.20
CA ALA A 152 -1.19 -14.28 -3.19
C ALA A 152 -2.19 -14.98 -4.10
N TYR A 153 -3.43 -14.49 -4.15
CA TYR A 153 -4.49 -15.11 -4.96
C TYR A 153 -4.23 -15.03 -6.47
N ALA A 154 -3.41 -14.05 -6.90
CA ALA A 154 -3.09 -13.85 -8.31
C ALA A 154 -1.74 -14.46 -8.71
N ARG A 155 -1.02 -15.12 -7.79
CA ARG A 155 0.28 -15.75 -8.10
C ARG A 155 0.09 -17.02 -8.90
N ASP A 156 1.02 -17.27 -9.84
CA ASP A 156 1.00 -18.42 -10.73
C ASP A 156 -0.30 -18.55 -11.54
N ARG A 157 -0.85 -17.40 -11.98
CA ARG A 157 -2.10 -17.29 -12.74
C ARG A 157 -1.86 -16.68 -14.10
N SER A 158 -2.59 -17.19 -15.11
CA SER A 158 -2.56 -16.66 -16.47
C SER A 158 -3.63 -15.58 -16.64
N GLY A 159 -3.25 -14.49 -17.28
CA GLY A 159 -4.15 -13.37 -17.57
C GLY A 159 -3.80 -12.70 -18.89
N THR A 160 -4.64 -11.79 -19.32
CA THR A 160 -4.46 -11.02 -20.56
C THR A 160 -4.15 -9.57 -20.23
N VAL A 161 -3.12 -9.03 -20.83
CA VAL A 161 -2.80 -7.58 -20.76
C VAL A 161 -3.90 -6.81 -21.49
N ILE A 162 -4.59 -5.92 -20.80
CA ILE A 162 -5.66 -5.10 -21.38
C ILE A 162 -5.31 -3.61 -21.47
N ALA A 163 -4.29 -3.16 -20.74
CA ALA A 163 -3.74 -1.80 -20.85
C ALA A 163 -2.26 -1.77 -20.47
N HIS A 164 -1.54 -0.78 -21.02
CA HIS A 164 -0.18 -0.43 -20.65
C HIS A 164 -0.16 1.05 -20.23
N HIS A 165 0.31 1.34 -19.03
CA HIS A 165 0.27 2.68 -18.42
C HIS A 165 1.59 3.46 -18.53
N GLY A 166 2.53 2.98 -19.34
CA GLY A 166 3.88 3.52 -19.31
C GLY A 166 4.67 2.95 -18.13
N ALA A 167 5.66 3.69 -17.68
CA ALA A 167 6.49 3.26 -16.56
C ALA A 167 6.18 4.08 -15.29
N HIS A 168 6.13 3.39 -14.15
CA HIS A 168 5.84 3.93 -12.84
C HIS A 168 6.85 3.42 -11.82
N LEU A 169 6.97 4.10 -10.67
CA LEU A 169 7.80 3.65 -9.57
C LEU A 169 7.45 2.22 -9.16
N LEU A 170 8.46 1.36 -9.08
CA LEU A 170 8.32 -0.02 -8.61
C LEU A 170 8.20 -0.04 -7.09
N PRO A 171 7.09 -0.51 -6.51
CA PRO A 171 6.85 -0.49 -5.08
C PRO A 171 7.88 -1.28 -4.26
N ASP A 172 8.35 -2.40 -4.79
CA ASP A 172 9.38 -3.25 -4.16
C ASP A 172 10.68 -2.49 -3.87
N GLU A 173 11.01 -1.53 -4.73
CA GLU A 173 12.16 -0.66 -4.57
C GLU A 173 11.80 0.62 -3.80
N GLY A 174 10.58 1.13 -4.00
CA GLY A 174 10.03 2.25 -3.24
C GLY A 174 10.02 1.99 -1.73
N ALA A 175 9.68 0.76 -1.32
CA ALA A 175 9.74 0.34 0.08
C ALA A 175 11.16 0.31 0.68
N LYS A 176 12.18 0.39 -0.16
CA LYS A 176 13.60 0.50 0.24
C LYS A 176 14.15 1.92 0.08
N GLY A 177 13.28 2.89 -0.21
CA GLY A 177 13.66 4.27 -0.50
C GLY A 177 14.33 4.49 -1.85
N ARG A 178 14.23 3.54 -2.79
CA ARG A 178 14.83 3.64 -4.13
C ARG A 178 13.80 3.99 -5.18
N HIS A 179 14.17 4.87 -6.11
CA HIS A 179 13.32 5.32 -7.20
C HIS A 179 13.69 4.57 -8.49
N VAL A 180 13.00 3.45 -8.74
CA VAL A 180 13.20 2.62 -9.92
C VAL A 180 11.91 2.63 -10.74
N GLY A 181 11.98 3.05 -12.00
CA GLY A 181 10.87 3.01 -12.94
C GLY A 181 10.74 1.63 -13.60
N GLN A 182 9.51 1.12 -13.70
CA GLN A 182 9.23 -0.11 -14.40
C GLN A 182 7.86 -0.05 -15.08
N HIS A 183 7.71 -0.75 -16.22
CA HIS A 183 6.45 -0.78 -16.96
C HIS A 183 5.31 -1.36 -16.13
N LEU A 184 4.15 -0.70 -16.19
CA LEU A 184 2.93 -1.05 -15.46
C LEU A 184 1.83 -1.43 -16.44
N TYR A 185 1.19 -2.57 -16.19
CA TYR A 185 0.13 -3.11 -17.02
C TYR A 185 -1.13 -3.38 -16.22
N THR A 186 -2.31 -3.18 -16.82
CA THR A 186 -3.53 -3.79 -16.32
C THR A 186 -3.66 -5.18 -16.92
N VAL A 187 -3.70 -6.19 -16.07
CA VAL A 187 -3.90 -7.59 -16.45
C VAL A 187 -5.29 -8.05 -16.01
N SER A 188 -6.05 -8.63 -16.93
CA SER A 188 -7.37 -9.21 -16.65
C SER A 188 -7.25 -10.71 -16.47
N PHE A 189 -7.80 -11.21 -15.36
CA PHE A 189 -7.91 -12.63 -15.02
C PHE A 189 -9.36 -13.05 -15.05
N THR A 190 -9.67 -14.23 -15.59
CA THR A 190 -11.02 -14.79 -15.40
C THR A 190 -11.19 -15.26 -13.95
N ALA A 191 -12.42 -15.16 -13.43
CA ALA A 191 -12.70 -15.67 -12.09
C ALA A 191 -12.39 -17.16 -11.95
N ARG A 192 -12.57 -17.92 -13.03
CA ARG A 192 -12.23 -19.36 -13.04
C ARG A 192 -10.74 -19.63 -12.93
N GLU A 193 -9.90 -18.78 -13.49
CA GLU A 193 -8.43 -18.88 -13.33
C GLU A 193 -8.02 -18.65 -11.87
N LEU A 194 -8.66 -17.70 -11.20
CA LEU A 194 -8.33 -17.34 -9.82
C LEU A 194 -8.97 -18.26 -8.78
N TRP A 195 -10.23 -18.60 -8.96
CA TRP A 195 -11.08 -19.22 -7.93
C TRP A 195 -11.53 -20.65 -8.27
N GLY A 196 -11.19 -21.14 -9.47
CA GLY A 196 -11.55 -22.51 -9.90
C GLY A 196 -12.85 -22.58 -10.71
N ALA A 197 -13.21 -23.82 -11.05
CA ALA A 197 -14.29 -24.10 -12.01
C ALA A 197 -15.67 -23.63 -11.57
N ASP A 198 -15.91 -23.53 -10.27
CA ASP A 198 -17.21 -23.14 -9.70
C ASP A 198 -17.44 -21.62 -9.77
N ALA A 199 -16.39 -20.84 -10.07
CA ALA A 199 -16.55 -19.41 -10.25
C ALA A 199 -17.37 -19.07 -11.48
N HIS A 200 -18.12 -17.95 -11.42
CA HIS A 200 -18.96 -17.52 -12.50
C HIS A 200 -18.13 -17.22 -13.75
N PRO A 201 -18.47 -17.78 -14.93
CA PRO A 201 -17.61 -17.74 -16.11
C PRO A 201 -17.48 -16.34 -16.74
N ALA A 202 -18.42 -15.44 -16.46
CA ALA A 202 -18.40 -14.07 -16.99
C ALA A 202 -17.66 -13.08 -16.08
N ASP A 203 -17.29 -13.50 -14.87
CA ASP A 203 -16.62 -12.61 -13.92
C ASP A 203 -15.14 -12.54 -14.24
N THR A 204 -14.59 -11.34 -14.08
CA THR A 204 -13.17 -11.06 -14.23
C THR A 204 -12.66 -10.20 -13.09
N VAL A 205 -11.37 -10.32 -12.80
CA VAL A 205 -10.64 -9.45 -11.87
C VAL A 205 -9.50 -8.80 -12.64
N THR A 206 -9.36 -7.50 -12.50
CA THR A 206 -8.26 -6.75 -13.08
C THR A 206 -7.29 -6.31 -12.01
N LEU A 207 -5.99 -6.43 -12.30
CA LEU A 207 -4.91 -5.98 -11.43
C LEU A 207 -3.93 -5.14 -12.22
N GLU A 208 -3.39 -4.11 -11.57
CA GLU A 208 -2.26 -3.35 -12.06
C GLU A 208 -0.98 -3.99 -11.55
N LEU A 209 -0.18 -4.51 -12.49
CA LEU A 209 1.01 -5.31 -12.20
C LEU A 209 2.23 -4.76 -12.93
N TRP A 210 3.33 -4.66 -12.20
CA TRP A 210 4.62 -4.28 -12.76
C TRP A 210 5.22 -5.43 -13.56
N GLU A 211 6.01 -5.06 -14.58
CA GLU A 211 6.60 -6.00 -15.54
C GLU A 211 7.38 -7.14 -14.88
N SER A 212 8.10 -6.86 -13.78
CA SER A 212 8.85 -7.88 -13.04
C SER A 212 7.99 -8.95 -12.39
N TYR A 213 6.70 -8.73 -12.25
CA TYR A 213 5.77 -9.73 -11.71
C TYR A 213 5.26 -10.69 -12.81
N LEU A 214 5.61 -10.45 -14.06
CA LEU A 214 5.04 -11.11 -15.24
C LEU A 214 6.10 -11.86 -16.03
N VAL A 215 5.71 -13.03 -16.54
CA VAL A 215 6.45 -13.80 -17.54
C VAL A 215 5.52 -14.12 -18.71
N PRO A 216 6.03 -14.41 -19.89
CA PRO A 216 5.22 -14.94 -20.99
C PRO A 216 4.51 -16.22 -20.53
N ALA A 217 3.23 -16.41 -20.90
CA ALA A 217 2.42 -17.58 -20.55
C ALA A 217 2.76 -18.79 -21.43
#